data_2fbb8f6e319fc975ccd2d52ef75c43d3
#
_entry.id   2fbb8f6e319fc975ccd2d52ef75c43d3
#
_cell.length_a   1.000
_cell.length_b   1.000
_cell.length_c   1.000
_cell.angle_alpha   90.00
_cell.angle_beta   90.00
_cell.angle_gamma   90.00
#
_symmetry.space_group_name_H-M   'P 1'
#
loop_
_entity.id
_entity.type
_entity.pdbx_description
1 polymer ?
#
loop_
_entity_poly.entity_id
_entity_poly.type
_entity_poly.pdbx_seq_one_letter_code
_entity_poly.pdbx_strand_id
1 'polypeptide(L)'
;MNDSLKNLSPLDGRYQNKTKQTREIFSEHALIKERIRVEIQWLNYFLTHFKPELLSEQTKKKINALDKNVSDTLIERVKEIENVTNHDVKAVELAVAEQFEESEDIQSLVHIFLTSEDVNSLLSLIHISEPTRPDYI
;
A
#
# COMPACT_ATOMS: atom_id res chain seq x y z
N MET A 1 28.97 -18.22 1.85
CA MET A 1 28.75 -17.69 0.48
C MET A 1 27.78 -16.54 0.60
N ASN A 2 28.08 -15.43 -0.01
CA ASN A 2 27.20 -14.26 0.07
C ASN A 2 25.90 -14.53 -0.71
N ASP A 3 24.75 -14.51 -0.05
CA ASP A 3 23.44 -14.81 -0.65
C ASP A 3 23.09 -13.88 -1.82
N SER A 4 23.72 -12.69 -1.88
CA SER A 4 23.55 -11.77 -3.01
C SER A 4 23.99 -12.35 -4.37
N LEU A 5 24.85 -13.37 -4.37
CA LEU A 5 25.25 -14.04 -5.61
C LEU A 5 24.18 -14.99 -6.16
N LYS A 6 23.17 -15.33 -5.35
CA LYS A 6 22.03 -16.18 -5.74
C LYS A 6 20.80 -15.37 -6.16
N ASN A 7 20.90 -14.04 -6.23
CA ASN A 7 19.81 -13.19 -6.68
C ASN A 7 19.44 -13.52 -8.13
N LEU A 8 18.16 -13.39 -8.46
CA LEU A 8 17.65 -13.72 -9.80
C LEU A 8 18.22 -12.84 -10.90
N SER A 9 18.65 -11.63 -10.55
CA SER A 9 19.15 -10.65 -11.50
C SER A 9 20.39 -9.94 -10.96
N PRO A 10 21.34 -9.57 -11.82
CA PRO A 10 22.44 -8.68 -11.45
C PRO A 10 21.97 -7.33 -10.89
N LEU A 11 20.76 -6.90 -11.22
CA LEU A 11 20.15 -5.65 -10.72
C LEU A 11 19.94 -5.68 -9.20
N ASP A 12 19.55 -6.83 -8.65
CA ASP A 12 19.38 -7.04 -7.20
C ASP A 12 20.64 -7.53 -6.50
N GLY A 13 21.66 -7.92 -7.26
CA GLY A 13 22.95 -8.36 -6.77
C GLY A 13 24.03 -7.31 -6.97
N ARG A 14 24.84 -7.51 -8.01
CA ARG A 14 26.03 -6.69 -8.33
C ARG A 14 25.72 -5.20 -8.45
N TYR A 15 24.57 -4.83 -9.02
CA TYR A 15 24.18 -3.45 -9.32
C TYR A 15 23.14 -2.87 -8.37
N GLN A 16 22.85 -3.55 -7.24
CA GLN A 16 21.82 -3.11 -6.29
C GLN A 16 21.99 -1.65 -5.82
N ASN A 17 23.23 -1.18 -5.67
CA ASN A 17 23.48 0.21 -5.25
C ASN A 17 23.15 1.24 -6.35
N LYS A 18 23.20 0.83 -7.61
CA LYS A 18 22.87 1.69 -8.77
C LYS A 18 21.37 1.73 -9.05
N THR A 19 20.62 0.74 -8.59
CA THR A 19 19.17 0.61 -8.82
C THR A 19 18.34 1.06 -7.61
N LYS A 20 18.96 1.72 -6.63
CA LYS A 20 18.29 2.11 -5.38
C LYS A 20 17.01 2.92 -5.62
N GLN A 21 17.08 3.96 -6.43
CA GLN A 21 15.91 4.80 -6.75
C GLN A 21 14.81 4.02 -7.47
N THR A 22 15.18 3.15 -8.41
CA THR A 22 14.24 2.30 -9.13
C THR A 22 13.53 1.33 -8.19
N ARG A 23 14.23 0.77 -7.19
CA ARG A 23 13.63 -0.12 -6.20
C ARG A 23 12.65 0.59 -5.26
N GLU A 24 12.85 1.87 -4.99
CA GLU A 24 11.90 2.68 -4.22
C GLU A 24 10.53 2.80 -4.91
N ILE A 25 10.47 2.56 -6.23
CA ILE A 25 9.25 2.66 -7.05
C ILE A 25 8.71 1.27 -7.43
N PHE A 26 9.58 0.34 -7.84
CA PHE A 26 9.19 -0.92 -8.48
C PHE A 26 9.42 -2.17 -7.63
N SER A 27 9.89 -2.04 -6.39
CA SER A 27 10.04 -3.19 -5.51
C SER A 27 8.68 -3.68 -4.98
N GLU A 28 8.65 -4.92 -4.48
CA GLU A 28 7.49 -5.45 -3.76
C GLU A 28 7.12 -4.58 -2.55
N HIS A 29 8.11 -4.07 -1.83
CA HIS A 29 7.93 -3.13 -0.74
C HIS A 29 7.18 -1.87 -1.20
N ALA A 30 7.59 -1.27 -2.32
CA ALA A 30 6.93 -0.11 -2.89
C ALA A 30 5.49 -0.45 -3.35
N LEU A 31 5.28 -1.60 -3.96
CA LEU A 31 3.96 -2.08 -4.38
C LEU A 31 3.00 -2.19 -3.20
N ILE A 32 3.42 -2.83 -2.11
CA ILE A 32 2.61 -2.98 -0.90
C ILE A 32 2.31 -1.61 -0.28
N LYS A 33 3.30 -0.75 -0.19
CA LYS A 33 3.16 0.62 0.31
C LYS A 33 2.08 1.40 -0.45
N GLU A 34 2.12 1.37 -1.77
CA GLU A 34 1.14 2.09 -2.58
C GLU A 34 -0.26 1.45 -2.50
N ARG A 35 -0.37 0.13 -2.40
CA ARG A 35 -1.65 -0.55 -2.14
C ARG A 35 -2.27 -0.11 -0.82
N ILE A 36 -1.48 -0.02 0.25
CA ILE A 36 -1.95 0.51 1.54
C ILE A 36 -2.45 1.95 1.39
N ARG A 37 -1.72 2.79 0.66
CA ARG A 37 -2.13 4.19 0.43
C ARG A 37 -3.45 4.28 -0.35
N VAL A 38 -3.64 3.47 -1.37
CA VAL A 38 -4.91 3.42 -2.11
C VAL A 38 -6.08 3.07 -1.18
N GLU A 39 -5.93 2.04 -0.33
CA GLU A 39 -6.97 1.66 0.63
C GLU A 39 -7.27 2.78 1.64
N ILE A 40 -6.24 3.42 2.16
CA ILE A 40 -6.38 4.54 3.12
C ILE A 40 -7.04 5.76 2.48
N GLN A 41 -6.66 6.12 1.27
CA GLN A 41 -7.25 7.25 0.55
C GLN A 41 -8.71 6.98 0.18
N TRP A 42 -9.04 5.76 -0.23
CA TRP A 42 -10.41 5.35 -0.49
C TRP A 42 -11.26 5.39 0.79
N LEU A 43 -10.75 4.83 1.89
CA LEU A 43 -11.42 4.88 3.18
C LEU A 43 -11.69 6.33 3.61
N ASN A 44 -10.70 7.21 3.50
CA ASN A 44 -10.85 8.63 3.80
C ASN A 44 -11.92 9.29 2.96
N TYR A 45 -11.90 9.03 1.65
CA TYR A 45 -12.93 9.55 0.73
C TYR A 45 -14.32 9.06 1.13
N PHE A 46 -14.47 7.77 1.38
CA PHE A 46 -15.76 7.17 1.75
C PHE A 46 -16.29 7.75 3.07
N LEU A 47 -15.46 7.80 4.10
CA LEU A 47 -15.86 8.36 5.40
C LEU A 47 -16.26 9.84 5.26
N THR A 48 -15.48 10.61 4.53
CA THR A 48 -15.75 12.05 4.36
C THR A 48 -17.11 12.32 3.71
N HIS A 49 -17.48 11.52 2.69
CA HIS A 49 -18.67 11.81 1.87
C HIS A 49 -19.91 11.04 2.32
N PHE A 50 -19.76 9.88 2.92
CA PHE A 50 -20.89 8.98 3.21
C PHE A 50 -21.08 8.67 4.69
N LYS A 51 -20.03 8.79 5.51
CA LYS A 51 -20.05 8.46 6.93
C LYS A 51 -19.24 9.47 7.77
N PRO A 52 -19.52 10.78 7.64
CA PRO A 52 -18.75 11.81 8.35
C PRO A 52 -18.84 11.68 9.87
N GLU A 53 -19.89 11.07 10.41
CA GLU A 53 -20.07 10.81 11.83
C GLU A 53 -19.01 9.88 12.43
N LEU A 54 -18.37 9.02 11.62
CA LEU A 54 -17.29 8.14 12.03
C LEU A 54 -15.91 8.80 11.98
N LEU A 55 -15.81 9.97 11.34
CA LEU A 55 -14.55 10.66 11.09
C LEU A 55 -14.21 11.62 12.25
N SER A 56 -13.89 11.06 13.42
CA SER A 56 -13.39 11.81 14.55
C SER A 56 -12.03 12.47 14.26
N GLU A 57 -11.64 13.46 15.06
CA GLU A 57 -10.31 14.09 14.92
C GLU A 57 -9.16 13.07 15.10
N GLN A 58 -9.35 12.09 15.97
CA GLN A 58 -8.39 11.00 16.15
C GLN A 58 -8.29 10.13 14.89
N THR A 59 -9.44 9.76 14.29
CA THR A 59 -9.49 8.98 13.06
C THR A 59 -8.84 9.73 11.90
N LYS A 60 -9.11 11.03 11.75
CA LYS A 60 -8.47 11.88 10.72
C LYS A 60 -6.96 11.90 10.87
N LYS A 61 -6.46 12.09 12.10
CA LYS A 61 -5.01 12.08 12.36
C LYS A 61 -4.37 10.74 12.01
N LYS A 62 -5.02 9.64 12.35
CA LYS A 62 -4.55 8.28 12.03
C LYS A 62 -4.49 8.06 10.52
N ILE A 63 -5.57 8.37 9.80
CA ILE A 63 -5.63 8.28 8.33
C ILE A 63 -4.53 9.11 7.68
N ASN A 64 -4.37 10.36 8.08
CA ASN A 64 -3.34 11.23 7.54
C ASN A 64 -1.91 10.72 7.83
N ALA A 65 -1.68 10.17 9.01
CA ALA A 65 -0.39 9.59 9.34
C ALA A 65 -0.07 8.36 8.48
N LEU A 66 -1.03 7.46 8.27
CA LEU A 66 -0.89 6.27 7.44
C LEU A 66 -0.70 6.63 5.95
N ASP A 67 -1.40 7.63 5.43
CA ASP A 67 -1.24 8.09 4.04
C ASP A 67 0.15 8.71 3.80
N LYS A 68 0.63 9.50 4.74
CA LYS A 68 1.93 10.19 4.60
C LYS A 68 3.12 9.25 4.78
N ASN A 69 3.03 8.32 5.70
CA ASN A 69 4.15 7.45 6.07
C ASN A 69 3.66 6.05 6.43
N VAL A 70 3.67 5.16 5.46
CA VAL A 70 3.45 3.73 5.68
C VAL A 70 4.70 3.15 6.33
N SER A 71 4.57 2.60 7.53
CA SER A 71 5.70 2.02 8.27
C SER A 71 6.12 0.67 7.69
N ASP A 72 7.40 0.35 7.82
CA ASP A 72 7.92 -0.97 7.45
C ASP A 72 7.24 -2.09 8.25
N THR A 73 6.92 -1.85 9.51
CA THR A 73 6.18 -2.79 10.37
C THR A 73 4.81 -3.16 9.78
N LEU A 74 4.09 -2.19 9.21
CA LEU A 74 2.81 -2.46 8.55
C LEU A 74 3.00 -3.26 7.27
N ILE A 75 4.04 -2.98 6.50
CA ILE A 75 4.38 -3.73 5.29
C ILE A 75 4.76 -5.19 5.63
N GLU A 76 5.55 -5.38 6.68
CA GLU A 76 5.88 -6.73 7.19
C GLU A 76 4.63 -7.48 7.65
N ARG A 77 3.69 -6.78 8.33
CA ARG A 77 2.41 -7.36 8.73
C ARG A 77 1.58 -7.83 7.55
N VAL A 78 1.55 -7.07 6.45
CA VAL A 78 0.91 -7.50 5.20
C VAL A 78 1.51 -8.82 4.71
N LYS A 79 2.83 -8.96 4.72
CA LYS A 79 3.49 -10.21 4.28
C LYS A 79 3.18 -11.40 5.19
N GLU A 80 3.10 -11.19 6.49
CA GLU A 80 2.68 -12.23 7.44
C GLU A 80 1.26 -12.74 7.13
N ILE A 81 0.32 -11.83 6.91
CA ILE A 81 -1.07 -12.16 6.58
C ILE A 81 -1.14 -12.85 5.22
N GLU A 82 -0.40 -12.37 4.23
CA GLU A 82 -0.34 -12.98 2.89
C GLU A 82 0.14 -14.43 2.93
N ASN A 83 1.12 -14.76 3.77
CA ASN A 83 1.60 -16.13 3.96
C ASN A 83 0.51 -17.10 4.44
N VAL A 84 -0.53 -16.59 5.11
CA VAL A 84 -1.66 -17.40 5.58
C VAL A 84 -2.81 -17.40 4.56
N THR A 85 -3.12 -16.23 4.00
CA THR A 85 -4.27 -16.06 3.11
C THR A 85 -4.00 -16.48 1.67
N ASN A 86 -2.73 -16.50 1.25
CA ASN A 86 -2.29 -16.66 -0.14
C ASN A 86 -2.96 -15.68 -1.11
N HIS A 87 -3.29 -14.49 -0.63
CA HIS A 87 -3.94 -13.44 -1.41
C HIS A 87 -3.35 -12.08 -1.04
N ASP A 88 -2.65 -11.47 -1.97
CA ASP A 88 -1.86 -10.25 -1.76
C ASP A 88 -2.72 -9.02 -1.41
N VAL A 89 -3.75 -8.72 -2.19
CA VAL A 89 -4.62 -7.56 -1.93
C VAL A 89 -5.48 -7.77 -0.69
N LYS A 90 -5.97 -8.99 -0.45
CA LYS A 90 -6.71 -9.33 0.78
C LYS A 90 -5.86 -9.14 2.02
N ALA A 91 -4.58 -9.46 1.94
CA ALA A 91 -3.64 -9.24 3.04
C ALA A 91 -3.49 -7.74 3.37
N VAL A 92 -3.44 -6.89 2.36
CA VAL A 92 -3.43 -5.42 2.54
C VAL A 92 -4.71 -4.95 3.22
N GLU A 93 -5.87 -5.38 2.74
CA GLU A 93 -7.17 -5.05 3.33
C GLU A 93 -7.21 -5.39 4.83
N LEU A 94 -6.82 -6.62 5.19
CA LEU A 94 -6.81 -7.07 6.58
C LEU A 94 -5.83 -6.29 7.45
N ALA A 95 -4.62 -6.03 6.96
CA ALA A 95 -3.62 -5.27 7.68
C ALA A 95 -4.06 -3.81 7.91
N VAL A 96 -4.73 -3.20 6.95
CA VAL A 96 -5.30 -1.85 7.10
C VAL A 96 -6.44 -1.86 8.11
N ALA A 97 -7.33 -2.87 8.07
CA ALA A 97 -8.42 -2.99 9.03
C ALA A 97 -7.91 -3.13 10.47
N GLU A 98 -6.82 -3.87 10.70
CA GLU A 98 -6.17 -3.98 12.01
C GLU A 98 -5.73 -2.61 12.58
N GLN A 99 -5.46 -1.63 11.74
CA GLN A 99 -5.10 -0.28 12.21
C GLN A 99 -6.26 0.47 12.88
N PHE A 100 -7.49 0.00 12.72
CA PHE A 100 -8.70 0.61 13.23
C PHE A 100 -9.44 -0.29 14.22
N GLU A 101 -8.71 -1.08 15.04
CA GLU A 101 -9.27 -2.01 16.03
C GLU A 101 -10.22 -1.35 17.05
N GLU A 102 -10.08 -0.05 17.27
CA GLU A 102 -10.94 0.73 18.17
C GLU A 102 -12.35 0.97 17.61
N SER A 103 -12.60 0.69 16.33
CA SER A 103 -13.89 0.92 15.67
C SER A 103 -14.23 -0.18 14.66
N GLU A 104 -15.10 -1.11 15.07
CA GLU A 104 -15.61 -2.16 14.17
C GLU A 104 -16.33 -1.58 12.95
N ASP A 105 -17.01 -0.43 13.12
CA ASP A 105 -17.67 0.27 12.02
C ASP A 105 -16.68 0.69 10.95
N ILE A 106 -15.54 1.28 11.33
CA ILE A 106 -14.50 1.68 10.38
C ILE A 106 -13.82 0.46 9.75
N GLN A 107 -13.51 -0.56 10.56
CA GLN A 107 -12.92 -1.81 10.05
C GLN A 107 -13.76 -2.43 8.94
N SER A 108 -15.08 -2.45 9.11
CA SER A 108 -16.01 -3.03 8.13
C SER A 108 -16.10 -2.24 6.82
N LEU A 109 -15.65 -0.98 6.83
CA LEU A 109 -15.66 -0.10 5.66
C LEU A 109 -14.34 -0.12 4.88
N VAL A 110 -13.29 -0.73 5.41
CA VAL A 110 -12.05 -0.93 4.66
C VAL A 110 -12.34 -1.78 3.42
N HIS A 111 -11.83 -1.35 2.26
CA HIS A 111 -12.04 -2.01 0.97
C HIS A 111 -13.50 -2.02 0.47
N ILE A 112 -14.40 -1.27 1.09
CA ILE A 112 -15.81 -1.28 0.69
C ILE A 112 -15.97 -0.84 -0.77
N PHE A 113 -16.78 -1.58 -1.52
CA PHE A 113 -17.04 -1.36 -2.96
C PHE A 113 -15.84 -1.45 -3.89
N LEU A 114 -14.67 -1.80 -3.39
CA LEU A 114 -13.48 -2.06 -4.21
C LEU A 114 -13.35 -3.55 -4.54
N THR A 115 -12.70 -3.80 -5.66
CA THR A 115 -12.15 -5.11 -6.00
C THR A 115 -10.62 -5.03 -6.01
N SER A 116 -9.96 -6.20 -5.95
CA SER A 116 -8.50 -6.25 -6.09
C SER A 116 -8.00 -5.62 -7.38
N GLU A 117 -8.80 -5.73 -8.45
CA GLU A 117 -8.49 -5.14 -9.76
C GLU A 117 -8.53 -3.61 -9.74
N ASP A 118 -9.45 -3.01 -8.98
CA ASP A 118 -9.51 -1.56 -8.83
C ASP A 118 -8.23 -1.02 -8.19
N VAL A 119 -7.75 -1.68 -7.13
CA VAL A 119 -6.50 -1.33 -6.45
C VAL A 119 -5.32 -1.44 -7.42
N ASN A 120 -5.19 -2.55 -8.13
CA ASN A 120 -4.12 -2.79 -9.08
C ASN A 120 -4.17 -1.82 -10.28
N SER A 121 -5.36 -1.46 -10.74
CA SER A 121 -5.53 -0.49 -11.83
C SER A 121 -5.06 0.91 -11.44
N LEU A 122 -5.35 1.37 -10.23
CA LEU A 122 -4.85 2.63 -9.70
C LEU A 122 -3.33 2.65 -9.57
N LEU A 123 -2.73 1.53 -9.13
CA LEU A 123 -1.28 1.38 -9.08
C LEU A 123 -0.63 1.45 -10.46
N SER A 124 -1.24 0.85 -11.46
CA SER A 124 -0.76 0.92 -12.84
C SER A 124 -0.68 2.36 -13.34
N LEU A 125 -1.68 3.18 -13.01
CA LEU A 125 -1.67 4.61 -13.36
C LEU A 125 -0.54 5.36 -12.68
N ILE A 126 -0.30 5.11 -11.39
CA ILE A 126 0.79 5.73 -10.64
C ILE A 126 2.15 5.33 -11.22
N HIS A 127 2.38 4.02 -11.45
CA HIS A 127 3.67 3.51 -11.90
C HIS A 127 3.97 3.83 -13.37
N ILE A 128 2.95 3.90 -14.22
CA ILE A 128 3.12 4.09 -15.67
C ILE A 128 3.06 5.57 -16.06
N SER A 129 2.11 6.33 -15.48
CA SER A 129 1.88 7.71 -15.91
C SER A 129 2.82 8.71 -15.26
N GLU A 130 2.99 8.64 -13.94
CA GLU A 130 3.75 9.65 -13.21
C GLU A 130 5.26 9.58 -13.46
N PRO A 131 5.92 8.40 -13.40
CA PRO A 131 7.35 8.31 -13.61
C PRO A 131 7.80 8.55 -15.05
N THR A 132 6.91 8.31 -16.01
CA THR A 132 7.26 8.30 -17.44
C THR A 132 6.57 9.38 -18.24
N ARG A 133 5.70 10.18 -17.63
CA ARG A 133 4.98 11.23 -18.32
C ARG A 133 5.97 12.30 -18.77
N PRO A 134 6.29 12.40 -20.07
CA PRO A 134 7.00 13.56 -20.55
C PRO A 134 6.10 14.77 -20.36
N ASP A 135 6.68 15.88 -19.93
CA ASP A 135 5.99 17.17 -19.89
C ASP A 135 5.68 17.63 -21.31
N TYR A 136 4.69 16.98 -21.93
CA TYR A 136 4.10 17.48 -23.16
C TYR A 136 3.12 18.59 -22.79
N ILE A 137 3.51 19.75 -23.14
CA ILE A 137 2.59 20.89 -23.21
C ILE A 137 1.75 20.77 -24.46
#